data_b6d6b3b674e20246d7afb88bf4048768
#
_entry.id   b6d6b3b674e20246d7afb88bf4048768
#
_cell.length_a   1.000
_cell.length_b   1.000
_cell.length_c   1.000
_cell.angle_alpha   90.00
_cell.angle_beta   90.00
_cell.angle_gamma   90.00
#
_symmetry.space_group_name_H-M   'P 1'
#
loop_
_entity.id
_entity.type
_entity.pdbx_description
1 polymer ?
#
loop_
_entity_poly.entity_id
_entity_poly.type
_entity_poly.pdbx_seq_one_letter_code
_entity_poly.pdbx_strand_id
1 'polypeptide(L)'
;IRTTRGDVVVRLYPEWAPSTVANFIALAQSGYFDGNRWFRIVPNFVAQTGDPTGDPDSEAGYTIPAEENPVEQRSGIIAMGLDYKDNKPLRDSAGTQFYITLSPQPYLGRDFSVFGEVESGFDVIANLIESDRMTLVRRIADD
;
A
#
# COMPACT_ATOMS: atom_id res chain seq x y z
N ILE A 1 0.27 6.23 9.45
CA ILE A 1 1.35 5.22 9.49
C ILE A 1 2.53 5.84 10.19
N ARG A 2 2.92 5.28 11.31
CA ARG A 2 4.16 5.65 11.99
C ARG A 2 5.27 4.75 11.51
N THR A 3 6.38 5.33 11.08
CA THR A 3 7.53 4.59 10.59
C THR A 3 8.79 4.90 11.42
N THR A 4 9.84 4.11 11.23
CA THR A 4 11.14 4.37 11.85
C THR A 4 11.80 5.67 11.36
N ARG A 5 11.25 6.33 10.33
CA ARG A 5 11.73 7.63 9.82
C ARG A 5 10.79 8.79 10.07
N GLY A 6 9.61 8.55 10.61
CA GLY A 6 8.63 9.59 10.89
C GLY A 6 7.21 9.14 10.56
N ASP A 7 6.30 10.06 10.71
CA ASP A 7 4.87 9.80 10.55
C ASP A 7 4.38 10.18 9.15
N VAL A 8 3.50 9.36 8.62
CA VAL A 8 2.83 9.57 7.34
C VAL A 8 1.33 9.51 7.58
N VAL A 9 0.62 10.54 7.16
CA VAL A 9 -0.84 10.56 7.19
C VAL A 9 -1.34 10.20 5.80
N VAL A 10 -2.17 9.19 5.72
CA VAL A 10 -2.81 8.76 4.48
C VAL A 10 -4.30 8.95 4.58
N ARG A 11 -4.91 9.38 3.48
CA ARG A 11 -6.36 9.46 3.36
C ARG A 11 -6.83 8.27 2.54
N LEU A 12 -7.77 7.52 3.09
CA LEU A 12 -8.39 6.39 2.42
C LEU A 12 -9.71 6.82 1.80
N TYR A 13 -10.01 6.30 0.63
CA TYR A 13 -11.20 6.65 -0.14
C TYR A 13 -12.07 5.41 -0.36
N PRO A 14 -13.03 5.13 0.55
CA PRO A 14 -13.94 4.00 0.36
C PRO A 14 -14.74 4.07 -0.94
N GLU A 15 -15.00 5.27 -1.43
CA GLU A 15 -15.69 5.48 -2.71
C GLU A 15 -14.88 4.99 -3.92
N TRP A 16 -13.55 4.87 -3.78
CA TRP A 16 -12.70 4.32 -4.84
C TRP A 16 -12.63 2.81 -4.80
N ALA A 17 -12.57 2.24 -3.61
CA ALA A 17 -12.34 0.81 -3.41
C ALA A 17 -12.86 0.39 -2.03
N PRO A 18 -14.18 0.19 -1.87
CA PRO A 18 -14.79 -0.04 -0.56
C PRO A 18 -14.28 -1.29 0.16
N SER A 19 -14.14 -2.41 -0.54
CA SER A 19 -13.67 -3.66 0.07
C SER A 19 -12.18 -3.59 0.41
N THR A 20 -11.39 -2.94 -0.44
CA THR A 20 -9.96 -2.75 -0.22
C THR A 20 -9.71 -1.87 1.01
N VAL A 21 -10.44 -0.77 1.15
CA VAL A 21 -10.35 0.10 2.33
C VAL A 21 -10.76 -0.64 3.59
N ALA A 22 -11.87 -1.39 3.55
CA ALA A 22 -12.31 -2.17 4.70
C ALA A 22 -11.27 -3.20 5.14
N ASN A 23 -10.65 -3.90 4.18
CA ASN A 23 -9.57 -4.84 4.44
C ASN A 23 -8.36 -4.16 5.09
N PHE A 24 -7.93 -3.03 4.56
CA PHE A 24 -6.80 -2.27 5.10
C PHE A 24 -7.08 -1.81 6.54
N ILE A 25 -8.25 -1.26 6.80
CA ILE A 25 -8.62 -0.80 8.15
C ILE A 25 -8.64 -1.97 9.14
N ALA A 26 -9.22 -3.11 8.76
CA ALA A 26 -9.26 -4.30 9.60
C ALA A 26 -7.85 -4.79 9.95
N LEU A 27 -6.95 -4.83 8.97
CA LEU A 27 -5.55 -5.23 9.19
C LEU A 27 -4.84 -4.23 10.12
N ALA A 28 -5.01 -2.94 9.89
CA ALA A 28 -4.42 -1.91 10.75
C ALA A 28 -4.90 -2.02 12.19
N GLN A 29 -6.21 -2.18 12.40
CA GLN A 29 -6.80 -2.30 13.73
C GLN A 29 -6.37 -3.58 14.46
N SER A 30 -6.07 -4.64 13.74
CA SER A 30 -5.57 -5.89 14.34
C SER A 30 -4.08 -5.85 14.68
N GLY A 31 -3.37 -4.81 14.30
CA GLY A 31 -1.92 -4.72 14.48
C GLY A 31 -1.11 -5.52 13.46
N TYR A 32 -1.73 -5.97 12.39
CA TYR A 32 -1.08 -6.81 11.37
C TYR A 32 0.14 -6.13 10.73
N PHE A 33 0.06 -4.82 10.54
CA PHE A 33 1.14 -4.06 9.90
C PHE A 33 2.26 -3.67 10.85
N ASP A 34 2.07 -3.78 12.15
CA ASP A 34 3.04 -3.30 13.13
C ASP A 34 4.34 -4.13 13.04
N GLY A 35 5.46 -3.46 12.84
CA GLY A 35 6.76 -4.08 12.66
C GLY A 35 7.09 -4.52 11.25
N ASN A 36 6.19 -4.37 10.28
CA ASN A 36 6.45 -4.78 8.90
C ASN A 36 7.49 -3.87 8.24
N ARG A 37 8.47 -4.50 7.56
CA ARG A 37 9.48 -3.77 6.81
C ARG A 37 8.92 -3.25 5.49
N TRP A 38 9.52 -2.19 4.99
CA TRP A 38 9.33 -1.74 3.61
C TRP A 38 10.25 -2.57 2.70
N PHE A 39 9.86 -3.80 2.44
CA PHE A 39 10.72 -4.84 1.87
C PHE A 39 11.10 -4.60 0.41
N ARG A 40 10.41 -3.70 -0.29
CA ARG A 40 10.72 -3.38 -1.69
C ARG A 40 10.61 -1.88 -1.90
N ILE A 41 11.75 -1.24 -2.14
CA ILE A 41 11.81 0.18 -2.48
C ILE A 41 12.56 0.32 -3.78
N VAL A 42 11.86 0.77 -4.82
CA VAL A 42 12.43 1.03 -6.12
C VAL A 42 12.41 2.53 -6.36
N PRO A 43 13.57 3.20 -6.39
CA PRO A 43 13.64 4.67 -6.57
C PRO A 43 12.84 5.14 -7.79
N ASN A 44 12.12 6.24 -7.62
CA ASN A 44 11.26 6.84 -8.64
C ASN A 44 10.12 5.93 -9.11
N PHE A 45 9.82 4.88 -8.36
CA PHE A 45 8.74 3.97 -8.68
C PHE A 45 7.81 3.77 -7.48
N VAL A 46 8.12 2.83 -6.58
CA VAL A 46 7.23 2.50 -5.46
C VAL A 46 8.01 2.16 -4.18
N ALA A 47 7.34 2.34 -3.04
CA ALA A 47 7.71 1.75 -1.75
C ALA A 47 6.61 0.77 -1.36
N GLN A 48 6.97 -0.50 -1.16
CA GLN A 48 6.03 -1.60 -0.92
C GLN A 48 6.25 -2.25 0.43
N THR A 49 5.17 -2.59 1.10
CA THR A 49 5.14 -3.18 2.44
C THR A 49 3.87 -4.01 2.63
N GLY A 50 3.58 -4.42 3.86
CA GLY A 50 2.33 -5.08 4.21
C GLY A 50 2.42 -6.58 4.35
N ASP A 51 3.64 -7.14 4.33
CA ASP A 51 3.86 -8.54 4.61
C ASP A 51 4.75 -8.72 5.84
N PRO A 52 4.28 -9.47 6.87
CA PRO A 52 5.07 -9.66 8.10
C PRO A 52 6.41 -10.37 7.88
N THR A 53 6.52 -11.21 6.86
CA THR A 53 7.75 -11.94 6.55
C THR A 53 8.72 -11.10 5.72
N GLY A 54 8.26 -10.04 5.08
CA GLY A 54 9.06 -9.24 4.15
C GLY A 54 9.36 -9.95 2.85
N ASP A 55 8.59 -10.96 2.49
CA ASP A 55 8.73 -11.73 1.26
C ASP A 55 7.62 -11.34 0.28
N PRO A 56 7.95 -10.75 -0.89
CA PRO A 56 6.93 -10.34 -1.85
C PRO A 56 6.13 -11.52 -2.43
N ASP A 57 6.66 -12.73 -2.35
CA ASP A 57 5.98 -13.95 -2.81
C ASP A 57 5.17 -14.63 -1.70
N SER A 58 5.18 -14.09 -0.49
CA SER A 58 4.38 -14.60 0.61
C SER A 58 2.88 -14.39 0.36
N GLU A 59 2.07 -15.34 0.79
CA GLU A 59 0.63 -15.28 0.65
C GLU A 59 -0.03 -15.02 2.00
N ALA A 60 -1.06 -14.16 1.99
CA ALA A 60 -1.80 -13.82 3.20
C ALA A 60 -2.78 -14.91 3.66
N GLY A 61 -2.97 -15.97 2.86
CA GLY A 61 -3.97 -17.01 3.10
C GLY A 61 -5.37 -16.65 2.59
N TYR A 62 -5.55 -15.47 2.01
CA TYR A 62 -6.80 -15.04 1.37
C TYR A 62 -6.48 -14.02 0.29
N THR A 63 -7.44 -13.76 -0.59
CA THR A 63 -7.36 -12.70 -1.57
C THR A 63 -8.64 -11.87 -1.56
N ILE A 64 -8.55 -10.65 -2.07
CA ILE A 64 -9.70 -9.77 -2.27
C ILE A 64 -9.81 -9.44 -3.76
N PRO A 65 -11.03 -9.21 -4.26
CA PRO A 65 -11.22 -8.87 -5.68
C PRO A 65 -10.66 -7.49 -6.00
N ALA A 66 -10.21 -7.32 -7.24
CA ALA A 66 -9.79 -6.03 -7.74
C ALA A 66 -10.97 -5.05 -7.75
N GLU A 67 -10.70 -3.82 -7.36
CA GLU A 67 -11.68 -2.73 -7.39
C GLU A 67 -11.16 -1.64 -8.32
N GLU A 68 -11.57 -1.72 -9.57
CA GLU A 68 -11.14 -0.79 -10.60
C GLU A 68 -11.77 0.58 -10.41
N ASN A 69 -10.98 1.62 -10.60
CA ASN A 69 -11.45 3.01 -10.59
C ASN A 69 -10.57 3.86 -11.51
N PRO A 70 -11.03 5.05 -11.95
CA PRO A 70 -10.30 5.86 -12.91
C PRO A 70 -9.20 6.74 -12.32
N VAL A 71 -8.82 6.53 -11.06
CA VAL A 71 -7.82 7.36 -10.40
C VAL A 71 -6.45 7.12 -11.02
N GLU A 72 -5.80 8.19 -11.46
CA GLU A 72 -4.44 8.11 -11.98
C GLU A 72 -3.44 7.86 -10.86
N GLN A 73 -2.44 7.02 -11.14
CA GLN A 73 -1.37 6.75 -10.19
C GLN A 73 -0.30 7.85 -10.24
N ARG A 74 -0.64 9.03 -9.73
CA ARG A 74 0.29 10.12 -9.48
C ARG A 74 1.17 9.81 -8.26
N SER A 75 2.12 10.69 -7.91
CA SER A 75 2.95 10.50 -6.72
C SER A 75 2.10 10.46 -5.44
N GLY A 76 2.47 9.59 -4.50
CA GLY A 76 1.79 9.47 -3.21
C GLY A 76 0.47 8.70 -3.25
N ILE A 77 0.19 7.98 -4.32
CA ILE A 77 -0.98 7.10 -4.41
C ILE A 77 -0.71 5.79 -3.70
N ILE A 78 -1.72 5.27 -3.03
CA ILE A 78 -1.67 3.98 -2.35
C ILE A 78 -2.54 2.98 -3.09
N ALA A 79 -1.96 1.85 -3.46
CA ALA A 79 -2.66 0.78 -4.14
C ALA A 79 -2.19 -0.59 -3.65
N MET A 80 -2.99 -1.61 -3.90
CA MET A 80 -2.66 -2.98 -3.49
C MET A 80 -1.63 -3.60 -4.42
N GLY A 81 -0.66 -4.30 -3.83
CA GLY A 81 0.25 -5.16 -4.58
C GLY A 81 -0.48 -6.39 -5.12
N LEU A 82 -0.08 -6.85 -6.28
CA LEU A 82 -0.65 -8.01 -6.95
C LEU A 82 0.43 -9.05 -7.23
N ASP A 83 0.03 -10.31 -7.32
CA ASP A 83 0.88 -11.36 -7.87
C ASP A 83 0.95 -11.22 -9.39
N TYR A 84 2.02 -11.77 -9.97
CA TYR A 84 2.27 -11.72 -11.41
C TYR A 84 2.37 -13.13 -11.96
N LYS A 85 1.87 -13.30 -13.19
CA LYS A 85 2.07 -14.51 -13.98
C LYS A 85 2.36 -14.10 -15.43
N ASP A 86 3.46 -14.63 -15.98
CA ASP A 86 3.91 -14.30 -17.34
C ASP A 86 4.05 -12.79 -17.56
N ASN A 87 4.62 -12.09 -16.55
CA ASN A 87 4.83 -10.63 -16.52
C ASN A 87 3.55 -9.80 -16.55
N LYS A 88 2.40 -10.41 -16.21
CA LYS A 88 1.11 -9.70 -16.12
C LYS A 88 0.59 -9.76 -14.69
N PRO A 89 0.02 -8.66 -14.16
CA PRO A 89 -0.59 -8.68 -12.85
C PRO A 89 -1.87 -9.53 -12.85
N LEU A 90 -2.06 -10.29 -11.77
CA LEU A 90 -3.26 -11.06 -11.52
C LEU A 90 -4.25 -10.20 -10.73
N ARG A 91 -5.34 -9.77 -11.37
CA ARG A 91 -6.28 -8.76 -10.84
C ARG A 91 -6.81 -9.08 -9.43
N ASP A 92 -7.15 -10.33 -9.16
CA ASP A 92 -7.83 -10.72 -7.92
C ASP A 92 -6.88 -11.40 -6.93
N SER A 93 -5.59 -11.04 -6.97
CA SER A 93 -4.55 -11.64 -6.12
C SER A 93 -4.14 -10.78 -4.93
N ALA A 94 -4.76 -9.61 -4.73
CA ALA A 94 -4.44 -8.74 -3.61
C ALA A 94 -4.80 -9.40 -2.27
N GLY A 95 -3.99 -9.15 -1.26
CA GLY A 95 -4.23 -9.61 0.10
C GLY A 95 -3.88 -8.55 1.13
N THR A 96 -2.63 -8.49 1.57
CA THR A 96 -2.18 -7.56 2.61
C THR A 96 -1.12 -6.57 2.13
N GLN A 97 -0.42 -6.88 1.03
CA GLN A 97 0.65 -6.02 0.54
C GLN A 97 0.09 -4.80 -0.19
N PHE A 98 0.70 -3.65 0.06
CA PHE A 98 0.36 -2.42 -0.63
C PHE A 98 1.63 -1.64 -0.97
N TYR A 99 1.50 -0.70 -1.90
CA TYR A 99 2.60 0.20 -2.25
C TYR A 99 2.14 1.65 -2.27
N ILE A 100 3.12 2.53 -2.12
CA ILE A 100 2.93 3.97 -2.30
C ILE A 100 3.82 4.40 -3.46
N THR A 101 3.27 5.09 -4.43
CA THR A 101 4.03 5.57 -5.58
C THR A 101 4.97 6.70 -5.18
N LEU A 102 6.23 6.62 -5.63
CA LEU A 102 7.26 7.64 -5.36
C LEU A 102 7.30 8.72 -6.44
N SER A 103 6.74 8.43 -7.60
CA SER A 103 6.60 9.36 -8.72
C SER A 103 5.39 8.93 -9.56
N PRO A 104 4.89 9.77 -10.49
CA PRO A 104 3.77 9.37 -11.34
C PRO A 104 4.06 8.10 -12.13
N GLN A 105 3.08 7.18 -12.13
CA GLN A 105 3.19 5.88 -12.80
C GLN A 105 2.06 5.70 -13.82
N PRO A 106 2.09 6.40 -14.95
CA PRO A 106 0.99 6.35 -15.92
C PRO A 106 0.81 4.98 -16.58
N TYR A 107 1.82 4.12 -16.50
CA TYR A 107 1.77 2.77 -17.12
C TYR A 107 1.24 1.69 -16.18
N LEU A 108 1.07 1.98 -14.89
CA LEU A 108 0.38 1.06 -13.99
C LEU A 108 -1.12 1.12 -14.31
N GLY A 109 -1.65 -0.01 -14.76
CA GLY A 109 -3.02 -0.10 -15.23
C GLY A 109 -4.06 -0.16 -14.11
N ARG A 110 -5.32 -0.29 -14.52
CA ARG A 110 -6.47 -0.33 -13.62
C ARG A 110 -6.64 -1.66 -12.90
N ASP A 111 -5.77 -2.63 -13.15
CA ASP A 111 -5.75 -3.90 -12.42
C ASP A 111 -5.42 -3.71 -10.95
N PHE A 112 -4.66 -2.67 -10.62
CA PHE A 112 -4.29 -2.34 -9.25
C PHE A 112 -5.39 -1.53 -8.58
N SER A 113 -5.86 -2.01 -7.41
CA SER A 113 -6.89 -1.32 -6.65
C SER A 113 -6.29 -0.12 -5.93
N VAL A 114 -6.51 1.07 -6.49
CA VAL A 114 -6.11 2.34 -5.87
C VAL A 114 -7.12 2.68 -4.78
N PHE A 115 -6.66 2.92 -3.55
CA PHE A 115 -7.58 3.11 -2.44
C PHE A 115 -7.27 4.28 -1.52
N GLY A 116 -6.18 4.99 -1.75
CA GLY A 116 -5.83 6.14 -0.92
C GLY A 116 -4.72 6.98 -1.49
N GLU A 117 -4.35 8.00 -0.73
CA GLU A 117 -3.23 8.88 -1.08
C GLU A 117 -2.55 9.41 0.19
N VAL A 118 -1.29 9.79 0.06
CA VAL A 118 -0.54 10.45 1.13
C VAL A 118 -1.06 11.88 1.28
N GLU A 119 -1.53 12.22 2.48
CA GLU A 119 -2.00 13.55 2.81
C GLU A 119 -0.87 14.42 3.37
N SER A 120 0.00 13.81 4.19
CA SER A 120 1.21 14.47 4.70
C SER A 120 2.30 13.42 4.98
N GLY A 121 3.56 13.86 4.96
CA GLY A 121 4.70 12.97 5.21
C GLY A 121 5.24 12.30 3.94
N PHE A 122 4.96 12.82 2.76
CA PHE A 122 5.54 12.26 1.53
C PHE A 122 7.07 12.26 1.55
N ASP A 123 7.68 13.25 2.16
CA ASP A 123 9.13 13.30 2.34
C ASP A 123 9.67 12.12 3.17
N VAL A 124 8.91 11.64 4.15
CA VAL A 124 9.24 10.42 4.90
C VAL A 124 9.26 9.22 3.97
N ILE A 125 8.21 9.05 3.17
CA ILE A 125 8.11 7.95 2.19
C ILE A 125 9.26 8.01 1.19
N ALA A 126 9.59 9.20 0.71
CA ALA A 126 10.65 9.40 -0.29
C ALA A 126 12.05 9.06 0.25
N ASN A 127 12.23 9.03 1.55
CA ASN A 127 13.52 8.75 2.21
C ASN A 127 13.60 7.35 2.86
N LEU A 128 12.57 6.51 2.72
CA LEU A 128 12.59 5.16 3.27
C LEU A 128 13.67 4.31 2.63
N ILE A 129 14.24 3.42 3.44
CA ILE A 129 15.09 2.33 2.98
C ILE A 129 14.47 0.99 3.41
N GLU A 130 14.91 -0.11 2.80
CA GLU A 130 14.26 -1.42 2.99
C GLU A 130 14.31 -1.96 4.41
N SER A 131 15.25 -1.50 5.26
CA SER A 131 15.30 -1.85 6.67
C SER A 131 14.33 -1.03 7.52
N ASP A 132 13.75 0.04 7.00
CA ASP A 132 12.74 0.81 7.72
C ASP A 132 11.47 -0.02 7.92
N ARG A 133 10.75 0.29 9.01
CA ARG A 133 9.55 -0.45 9.41
C ARG A 133 8.38 0.48 9.65
N MET A 134 7.17 -0.05 9.44
CA MET A 134 5.98 0.51 10.05
C MET A 134 5.96 0.08 11.52
N THR A 135 5.94 1.03 12.44
CA THR A 135 5.92 0.72 13.87
C THR A 135 4.51 0.68 14.43
N LEU A 136 3.62 1.45 13.83
CA LEU A 136 2.20 1.50 14.20
C LEU A 136 1.40 2.01 13.01
N VAL A 137 0.29 1.34 12.71
CA VAL A 137 -0.69 1.85 11.76
C VAL A 137 -2.03 1.93 12.47
N ARG A 138 -2.60 3.13 12.53
CA ARG A 138 -3.86 3.36 13.22
C ARG A 138 -4.71 4.40 12.50
N ARG A 139 -5.99 4.32 12.74
CA ARG A 139 -6.93 5.34 12.29
C ARG A 139 -6.82 6.56 13.21
N ILE A 140 -6.84 7.76 12.61
CA ILE A 140 -6.98 9.00 13.35
C ILE A 140 -8.36 9.61 13.05
N ALA A 141 -8.89 10.32 14.03
CA ALA A 141 -10.21 10.95 13.86
C ALA A 141 -10.13 12.08 12.83
N ASP A 142 -11.14 12.17 11.97
CA ASP A 142 -11.35 13.36 11.15
C ASP A 142 -11.89 14.48 12.04
N ASP A 143 -11.25 15.63 11.97
CA ASP A 143 -11.70 16.83 12.65
C ASP A 143 -12.73 17.58 11.82
#